data_6c1d099c3d4e3858ea311e70affa6088
#
_entry.id   6c1d099c3d4e3858ea311e70affa6088
#
_cell.length_a   1.000
_cell.length_b   1.000
_cell.length_c   1.000
_cell.angle_alpha   90.00
_cell.angle_beta   90.00
_cell.angle_gamma   90.00
#
_symmetry.space_group_name_H-M   'P 1'
#
loop_
_entity.id
_entity.type
_entity.pdbx_description
1 polymer ?
#
loop_
_entity_poly.entity_id
_entity_poly.type
_entity_poly.pdbx_seq_one_letter_code
_entity_poly.pdbx_strand_id
1 'polypeptide(L)'
;MEGQNTVLSVVGPLATNAASLRLVTQALLQQEPWLHDPLVHEIPWRADQESEIKSAKKLCFGVLRTDGIVNPHPPVSRAVEMVVKALRSAGHEVIDWQPPSHRTINDTGFNSWIYDAGKDVRSAFALSGEPMAPQVSFYQSLEKEYTASEIAAINVEVRRLKKEYMEYWNSTVNKTGTGRPVDAIICPLAPFPAARKEKYKYYGYSTWVNTLDYTSVVVPVTNADKSVDKKDEGYKAIDEQDKRTQDDYDPEIYDGAHVSVQLVGRRLQEEKMLAVAEYVGGLLHA
;
A
#
# COMPACT_ATOMS: atom_id res chain seq x y z
N MET A 1 -10.65 -3.86 -14.71
CA MET A 1 -11.35 -4.81 -15.60
C MET A 1 -12.68 -5.15 -14.97
N GLU A 2 -13.74 -4.93 -15.71
CA GLU A 2 -15.11 -5.24 -15.29
C GLU A 2 -15.31 -6.76 -15.13
N GLY A 3 -16.10 -7.16 -14.15
CA GLY A 3 -16.43 -8.58 -13.91
C GLY A 3 -15.39 -9.40 -13.15
N GLN A 4 -14.22 -8.85 -12.78
CA GLN A 4 -13.28 -9.54 -11.88
C GLN A 4 -13.65 -9.25 -10.41
N ASN A 5 -13.59 -10.29 -9.57
CA ASN A 5 -13.91 -10.22 -8.13
C ASN A 5 -12.73 -10.62 -7.23
N THR A 6 -11.52 -10.70 -7.79
CA THR A 6 -10.33 -11.16 -7.06
C THR A 6 -9.67 -10.02 -6.31
N VAL A 7 -9.55 -8.87 -6.98
CA VAL A 7 -9.00 -7.63 -6.44
C VAL A 7 -10.00 -6.51 -6.75
N LEU A 8 -10.91 -6.25 -5.82
CA LEU A 8 -11.96 -5.27 -6.02
C LEU A 8 -11.41 -3.84 -6.04
N SER A 9 -12.00 -3.02 -6.91
CA SER A 9 -11.75 -1.58 -6.87
C SER A 9 -12.50 -0.98 -5.67
N VAL A 10 -11.81 -0.16 -4.90
CA VAL A 10 -12.38 0.55 -3.74
C VAL A 10 -12.09 2.03 -3.84
N VAL A 11 -13.02 2.85 -3.35
CA VAL A 11 -12.87 4.30 -3.27
C VAL A 11 -12.40 4.67 -1.88
N GLY A 12 -11.20 5.27 -1.78
CA GLY A 12 -10.65 5.80 -0.53
C GLY A 12 -10.67 7.32 -0.51
N PRO A 13 -11.02 7.96 0.61
CA PRO A 13 -10.99 9.41 0.73
C PRO A 13 -9.56 9.96 0.79
N LEU A 14 -9.37 11.15 0.23
CA LEU A 14 -8.18 11.99 0.43
C LEU A 14 -8.57 13.18 1.29
N ALA A 15 -7.80 13.46 2.35
CA ALA A 15 -8.06 14.56 3.24
C ALA A 15 -6.76 15.15 3.82
N THR A 16 -6.85 16.32 4.44
CA THR A 16 -5.70 17.01 5.02
C THR A 16 -5.29 16.49 6.40
N ASN A 17 -6.13 15.67 7.03
CA ASN A 17 -5.85 15.06 8.34
C ASN A 17 -6.68 13.79 8.57
N ALA A 18 -6.26 12.97 9.54
CA ALA A 18 -6.92 11.71 9.87
C ALA A 18 -8.36 11.89 10.41
N ALA A 19 -8.64 13.00 11.10
CA ALA A 19 -9.99 13.26 11.61
C ALA A 19 -11.00 13.45 10.46
N SER A 20 -10.60 14.12 9.38
CA SER A 20 -11.43 14.25 8.18
C SER A 20 -11.63 12.92 7.46
N LEU A 21 -10.61 12.06 7.38
CA LEU A 21 -10.76 10.71 6.86
C LEU A 21 -11.77 9.89 7.66
N ARG A 22 -11.68 9.97 9.00
CA ARG A 22 -12.65 9.34 9.92
C ARG A 22 -14.06 9.85 9.69
N LEU A 23 -14.23 11.17 9.61
CA LEU A 23 -15.54 11.80 9.41
C LEU A 23 -16.22 11.30 8.12
N VAL A 24 -15.48 11.29 7.01
CA VAL A 24 -16.02 10.82 5.72
C VAL A 24 -16.36 9.34 5.79
N THR A 25 -15.50 8.49 6.36
CA THR A 25 -15.77 7.05 6.48
C THR A 25 -17.00 6.79 7.35
N GLN A 26 -17.11 7.48 8.49
CA GLN A 26 -18.31 7.37 9.36
C GLN A 26 -19.56 7.84 8.64
N ALA A 27 -19.51 8.97 7.95
CA ALA A 27 -20.68 9.51 7.23
C ALA A 27 -21.16 8.55 6.13
N LEU A 28 -20.24 7.89 5.43
CA LEU A 28 -20.57 6.86 4.43
C LEU A 28 -21.21 5.64 5.08
N LEU A 29 -20.64 5.10 6.15
CA LEU A 29 -21.18 3.93 6.84
C LEU A 29 -22.54 4.18 7.50
N GLN A 30 -22.80 5.42 7.95
CA GLN A 30 -24.11 5.82 8.49
C GLN A 30 -25.24 5.78 7.46
N GLN A 31 -24.92 5.76 6.15
CA GLN A 31 -25.89 5.62 5.07
C GLN A 31 -26.18 4.16 4.74
N GLU A 32 -25.67 3.21 5.53
CA GLU A 32 -25.91 1.77 5.33
C GLU A 32 -25.64 1.31 3.89
N PRO A 33 -24.41 1.55 3.34
CA PRO A 33 -24.12 1.31 1.92
C PRO A 33 -24.36 -0.12 1.48
N TRP A 34 -24.35 -1.07 2.39
CA TRP A 34 -24.70 -2.48 2.12
C TRP A 34 -26.17 -2.70 1.70
N LEU A 35 -27.04 -1.72 1.92
CA LEU A 35 -28.41 -1.75 1.40
C LEU A 35 -28.50 -1.32 -0.07
N HIS A 36 -27.43 -0.77 -0.63
CA HIS A 36 -27.37 -0.21 -1.98
C HIS A 36 -26.38 -0.95 -2.90
N ASP A 37 -25.32 -1.53 -2.32
CA ASP A 37 -24.28 -2.27 -3.06
C ASP A 37 -24.10 -3.67 -2.44
N PRO A 38 -24.43 -4.75 -3.19
CA PRO A 38 -24.33 -6.12 -2.70
C PRO A 38 -22.90 -6.59 -2.43
N LEU A 39 -21.87 -5.85 -2.85
CA LEU A 39 -20.45 -6.15 -2.58
C LEU A 39 -19.97 -5.56 -1.26
N VAL A 40 -20.72 -4.64 -0.66
CA VAL A 40 -20.37 -4.01 0.60
C VAL A 40 -20.80 -4.90 1.77
N HIS A 41 -19.87 -5.17 2.67
CA HIS A 41 -20.17 -5.90 3.90
C HIS A 41 -20.98 -5.06 4.88
N GLU A 42 -21.97 -5.66 5.55
CA GLU A 42 -22.72 -5.02 6.63
C GLU A 42 -21.86 -4.92 7.89
N ILE A 43 -21.01 -3.89 7.93
CA ILE A 43 -20.11 -3.62 9.05
C ILE A 43 -20.26 -2.13 9.41
N PRO A 44 -21.02 -1.80 10.48
CA PRO A 44 -21.10 -0.44 10.99
C PRO A 44 -19.75 -0.02 11.60
N TRP A 45 -19.60 1.27 11.86
CA TRP A 45 -18.41 1.81 12.53
C TRP A 45 -18.17 1.16 13.91
N ARG A 46 -16.97 0.59 14.10
CA ARG A 46 -16.58 -0.14 15.32
C ARG A 46 -15.68 0.73 16.20
N ALA A 47 -16.29 1.52 17.06
CA ALA A 47 -15.59 2.45 17.96
C ALA A 47 -14.65 1.71 18.96
N ASP A 48 -14.91 0.46 19.28
CA ASP A 48 -14.06 -0.39 20.11
C ASP A 48 -12.70 -0.64 19.46
N GLN A 49 -12.63 -0.87 18.15
CA GLN A 49 -11.40 -1.04 17.39
C GLN A 49 -10.50 0.20 17.45
N GLU A 50 -11.11 1.39 17.38
CA GLU A 50 -10.41 2.66 17.54
C GLU A 50 -9.91 2.84 18.97
N SER A 51 -10.76 2.53 19.96
CA SER A 51 -10.46 2.65 21.39
C SER A 51 -9.34 1.70 21.82
N GLU A 52 -9.24 0.51 21.24
CA GLU A 52 -8.16 -0.45 21.47
C GLU A 52 -6.79 0.19 21.20
N ILE A 53 -6.63 0.89 20.08
CA ILE A 53 -5.37 1.56 19.73
C ILE A 53 -5.09 2.74 20.67
N LYS A 54 -6.10 3.57 20.94
CA LYS A 54 -5.95 4.78 21.78
C LYS A 54 -5.60 4.43 23.23
N SER A 55 -6.05 3.30 23.74
CA SER A 55 -5.79 2.84 25.11
C SER A 55 -4.54 1.95 25.24
N ALA A 56 -3.96 1.51 24.12
CA ALA A 56 -2.82 0.60 24.14
C ALA A 56 -1.57 1.26 24.73
N LYS A 57 -1.04 0.71 25.82
CA LYS A 57 0.20 1.19 26.45
C LYS A 57 1.43 0.94 25.55
N LYS A 58 1.41 -0.11 24.78
CA LYS A 58 2.49 -0.50 23.87
C LYS A 58 1.91 -1.18 22.64
N LEU A 59 2.31 -0.68 21.48
CA LEU A 59 2.04 -1.29 20.18
C LEU A 59 3.33 -1.93 19.64
N CYS A 60 3.17 -2.86 18.70
CA CYS A 60 4.27 -3.42 17.93
C CYS A 60 4.04 -3.21 16.44
N PHE A 61 5.04 -2.68 15.76
CA PHE A 61 5.01 -2.41 14.32
C PHE A 61 5.99 -3.31 13.58
N GLY A 62 5.57 -3.85 12.44
CA GLY A 62 6.48 -4.44 11.46
C GLY A 62 7.01 -3.37 10.52
N VAL A 63 8.31 -3.32 10.24
CA VAL A 63 8.86 -2.39 9.25
C VAL A 63 9.33 -3.13 8.02
N LEU A 64 8.73 -2.82 6.88
CA LEU A 64 9.14 -3.27 5.55
C LEU A 64 9.87 -2.13 4.85
N ARG A 65 11.20 -2.23 4.75
CA ARG A 65 12.03 -1.17 4.13
C ARG A 65 12.07 -1.26 2.62
N THR A 66 11.96 -2.47 2.10
CA THR A 66 11.93 -2.76 0.66
C THR A 66 11.04 -3.97 0.41
N ASP A 67 10.39 -4.00 -0.74
CA ASP A 67 9.62 -5.16 -1.19
C ASP A 67 10.51 -6.25 -1.84
N GLY A 68 11.83 -6.00 -1.94
CA GLY A 68 12.79 -6.89 -2.57
C GLY A 68 12.74 -6.88 -4.10
N ILE A 69 12.01 -5.94 -4.70
CA ILE A 69 11.85 -5.80 -6.14
C ILE A 69 12.43 -4.47 -6.61
N VAL A 70 12.01 -3.38 -5.99
CA VAL A 70 12.51 -2.03 -6.25
C VAL A 70 12.80 -1.34 -4.93
N ASN A 71 14.04 -0.93 -4.71
CA ASN A 71 14.39 -0.20 -3.51
C ASN A 71 13.85 1.24 -3.53
N PRO A 72 13.45 1.77 -2.37
CA PRO A 72 13.00 3.16 -2.29
C PRO A 72 14.14 4.15 -2.53
N HIS A 73 13.82 5.30 -3.12
CA HIS A 73 14.73 6.45 -3.18
C HIS A 73 15.12 6.94 -1.76
N PRO A 74 16.26 7.62 -1.61
CA PRO A 74 16.77 8.07 -0.31
C PRO A 74 15.74 8.82 0.57
N PRO A 75 14.95 9.77 0.08
CA PRO A 75 13.97 10.47 0.91
C PRO A 75 12.85 9.55 1.44
N VAL A 76 12.46 8.53 0.67
CA VAL A 76 11.44 7.56 1.10
C VAL A 76 12.01 6.64 2.17
N SER A 77 13.24 6.15 1.99
CA SER A 77 13.95 5.36 3.01
C SER A 77 14.11 6.16 4.31
N ARG A 78 14.49 7.43 4.21
CA ARG A 78 14.60 8.34 5.36
C ARG A 78 13.25 8.52 6.07
N ALA A 79 12.16 8.69 5.33
CA ALA A 79 10.81 8.83 5.91
C ALA A 79 10.40 7.59 6.72
N VAL A 80 10.67 6.38 6.20
CA VAL A 80 10.42 5.14 6.95
C VAL A 80 11.22 5.13 8.27
N GLU A 81 12.50 5.48 8.25
CA GLU A 81 13.32 5.50 9.45
C GLU A 81 12.92 6.62 10.44
N MET A 82 12.40 7.75 9.95
CA MET A 82 11.83 8.79 10.82
C MET A 82 10.63 8.26 11.61
N VAL A 83 9.70 7.55 10.97
CA VAL A 83 8.56 6.90 11.64
C VAL A 83 9.04 5.85 12.64
N VAL A 84 9.97 4.99 12.25
CA VAL A 84 10.57 3.97 13.14
C VAL A 84 11.19 4.61 14.38
N LYS A 85 11.96 5.68 14.20
CA LYS A 85 12.59 6.41 15.31
C LYS A 85 11.54 7.03 16.23
N ALA A 86 10.52 7.70 15.70
CA ALA A 86 9.45 8.32 16.48
C ALA A 86 8.71 7.28 17.33
N LEU A 87 8.35 6.13 16.75
CA LEU A 87 7.66 5.05 17.46
C LEU A 87 8.53 4.45 18.57
N ARG A 88 9.80 4.18 18.31
CA ARG A 88 10.73 3.68 19.33
C ARG A 88 10.93 4.68 20.47
N SER A 89 11.03 5.97 20.15
CA SER A 89 11.15 7.04 21.16
C SER A 89 9.89 7.15 22.02
N ALA A 90 8.71 6.84 21.48
CA ALA A 90 7.44 6.77 22.20
C ALA A 90 7.26 5.45 23.01
N GLY A 91 8.24 4.55 23.00
CA GLY A 91 8.22 3.31 23.77
C GLY A 91 7.56 2.12 23.06
N HIS A 92 7.23 2.26 21.79
CA HIS A 92 6.67 1.17 20.98
C HIS A 92 7.76 0.22 20.46
N GLU A 93 7.34 -0.98 20.13
CA GLU A 93 8.22 -1.99 19.56
C GLU A 93 8.16 -1.91 18.02
N VAL A 94 9.31 -2.05 17.38
CA VAL A 94 9.44 -2.13 15.93
C VAL A 94 10.35 -3.29 15.59
N ILE A 95 9.81 -4.26 14.87
CA ILE A 95 10.53 -5.45 14.37
C ILE A 95 10.65 -5.41 12.85
N ASP A 96 11.67 -6.06 12.30
CA ASP A 96 11.79 -6.18 10.85
C ASP A 96 10.69 -7.11 10.31
N TRP A 97 10.03 -6.63 9.24
CA TRP A 97 8.99 -7.37 8.55
C TRP A 97 9.60 -8.14 7.37
N GLN A 98 9.60 -9.45 7.46
CA GLN A 98 10.19 -10.37 6.47
C GLN A 98 9.10 -11.33 5.95
N PRO A 99 8.20 -10.84 5.10
CA PRO A 99 7.05 -11.61 4.62
C PRO A 99 7.43 -12.59 3.50
N PRO A 100 6.48 -13.45 3.07
CA PRO A 100 6.56 -14.15 1.79
C PRO A 100 6.83 -13.18 0.63
N SER A 101 7.30 -13.72 -0.49
CA SER A 101 7.73 -12.93 -1.65
C SER A 101 6.65 -11.99 -2.18
N HIS A 102 6.91 -10.68 -2.10
CA HIS A 102 6.05 -9.66 -2.70
C HIS A 102 6.02 -9.75 -4.23
N ARG A 103 7.11 -10.22 -4.87
CA ARG A 103 7.13 -10.47 -6.32
C ARG A 103 6.02 -11.44 -6.71
N THR A 104 5.94 -12.60 -6.05
CA THR A 104 4.90 -13.60 -6.34
C THR A 104 3.49 -13.05 -6.12
N ILE A 105 3.30 -12.28 -5.04
CA ILE A 105 2.00 -11.66 -4.72
C ILE A 105 1.63 -10.63 -5.79
N ASN A 106 2.57 -9.77 -6.18
CA ASN A 106 2.35 -8.72 -7.17
C ASN A 106 2.07 -9.29 -8.56
N ASP A 107 2.84 -10.27 -9.00
CA ASP A 107 2.68 -10.92 -10.30
C ASP A 107 1.31 -11.65 -10.38
N THR A 108 0.94 -12.35 -9.31
CA THR A 108 -0.35 -13.05 -9.24
C THR A 108 -1.52 -12.06 -9.22
N GLY A 109 -1.42 -10.99 -8.43
CA GLY A 109 -2.43 -9.94 -8.36
C GLY A 109 -2.58 -9.20 -9.69
N PHE A 110 -1.48 -8.88 -10.36
CA PHE A 110 -1.48 -8.21 -11.66
C PHE A 110 -2.24 -9.00 -12.72
N ASN A 111 -2.11 -10.34 -12.73
CA ASN A 111 -2.88 -11.19 -13.64
C ASN A 111 -4.39 -10.99 -13.52
N SER A 112 -4.90 -10.62 -12.33
CA SER A 112 -6.34 -10.37 -12.15
C SER A 112 -6.85 -9.13 -12.90
N TRP A 113 -5.96 -8.23 -13.30
CA TRP A 113 -6.32 -6.99 -14.01
C TRP A 113 -6.21 -7.09 -15.53
N ILE A 114 -5.72 -8.22 -16.05
CA ILE A 114 -5.46 -8.41 -17.49
C ILE A 114 -6.17 -9.62 -18.10
N TYR A 115 -7.18 -10.20 -17.43
CA TYR A 115 -7.88 -11.39 -17.90
C TYR A 115 -8.47 -11.27 -19.31
N ASP A 116 -8.93 -10.07 -19.66
CA ASP A 116 -9.57 -9.74 -20.93
C ASP A 116 -8.59 -9.22 -21.99
N ALA A 117 -7.29 -9.42 -21.78
CA ALA A 117 -6.23 -8.83 -22.61
C ALA A 117 -6.33 -7.30 -22.75
N GLY A 118 -6.90 -6.61 -21.73
CA GLY A 118 -7.04 -5.14 -21.73
C GLY A 118 -8.16 -4.59 -22.59
N LYS A 119 -9.13 -5.40 -23.00
CA LYS A 119 -10.29 -4.98 -23.83
C LYS A 119 -11.11 -3.90 -23.13
N ASP A 120 -11.39 -4.07 -21.84
CA ASP A 120 -12.17 -3.13 -21.04
C ASP A 120 -11.50 -1.73 -21.02
N VAL A 121 -10.21 -1.70 -20.73
CA VAL A 121 -9.42 -0.46 -20.73
C VAL A 121 -9.41 0.20 -22.12
N ARG A 122 -9.14 -0.57 -23.18
CA ARG A 122 -9.16 -0.03 -24.55
C ARG A 122 -10.53 0.52 -24.94
N SER A 123 -11.62 -0.16 -24.53
CA SER A 123 -12.98 0.30 -24.79
C SER A 123 -13.28 1.63 -24.11
N ALA A 124 -12.82 1.82 -22.85
CA ALA A 124 -12.98 3.08 -22.13
C ALA A 124 -12.27 4.25 -22.84
N PHE A 125 -11.01 4.05 -23.28
CA PHE A 125 -10.28 5.07 -24.03
C PHE A 125 -10.90 5.36 -25.41
N ALA A 126 -11.52 4.37 -26.05
CA ALA A 126 -12.19 4.57 -27.33
C ALA A 126 -13.41 5.50 -27.25
N LEU A 127 -14.03 5.67 -26.07
CA LEU A 127 -15.17 6.59 -25.91
C LEU A 127 -14.82 8.04 -26.16
N SER A 128 -13.64 8.48 -25.72
CA SER A 128 -13.14 9.85 -25.91
C SER A 128 -12.18 9.98 -27.09
N GLY A 129 -11.59 8.88 -27.55
CA GLY A 129 -10.52 8.88 -28.54
C GLY A 129 -9.21 9.46 -28.03
N GLU A 130 -9.06 9.67 -26.72
CA GLU A 130 -7.82 10.16 -26.14
C GLU A 130 -6.70 9.10 -26.18
N PRO A 131 -5.40 9.50 -26.29
CA PRO A 131 -4.32 8.56 -26.22
C PRO A 131 -4.15 8.02 -24.80
N MET A 132 -3.83 6.72 -24.68
CA MET A 132 -3.50 6.14 -23.37
C MET A 132 -2.28 6.83 -22.77
N ALA A 133 -2.35 7.14 -21.48
CA ALA A 133 -1.21 7.61 -20.73
C ALA A 133 -0.08 6.55 -20.73
N PRO A 134 1.21 6.96 -20.72
CA PRO A 134 2.34 6.02 -20.76
C PRO A 134 2.28 4.92 -19.71
N GLN A 135 1.73 5.19 -18.53
CA GLN A 135 1.62 4.26 -17.40
C GLN A 135 0.69 3.07 -17.68
N VAL A 136 -0.30 3.26 -18.55
CA VAL A 136 -1.30 2.25 -18.89
C VAL A 136 -1.24 1.81 -20.36
N SER A 137 -0.27 2.33 -21.13
CA SER A 137 -0.15 2.02 -22.56
C SER A 137 0.12 0.53 -22.84
N PHE A 138 0.64 -0.22 -21.88
CA PHE A 138 0.88 -1.66 -22.01
C PHE A 138 -0.41 -2.45 -22.27
N TYR A 139 -1.59 -1.94 -21.87
CA TYR A 139 -2.88 -2.57 -22.22
C TYR A 139 -3.15 -2.65 -23.73
N GLN A 140 -2.45 -1.81 -24.53
CA GLN A 140 -2.58 -1.85 -25.99
C GLN A 140 -1.91 -3.09 -26.62
N SER A 141 -0.88 -3.61 -25.97
CA SER A 141 -0.07 -4.73 -26.47
C SER A 141 -0.46 -6.10 -25.91
N LEU A 142 -1.48 -6.14 -25.04
CA LEU A 142 -1.95 -7.42 -24.50
C LEU A 142 -2.80 -8.15 -25.55
N GLU A 143 -2.46 -9.41 -25.80
CA GLU A 143 -3.13 -10.23 -26.82
C GLU A 143 -3.88 -11.44 -26.23
N LYS A 144 -3.36 -11.96 -25.09
CA LYS A 144 -3.88 -13.19 -24.51
C LYS A 144 -5.06 -12.93 -23.57
N GLU A 145 -6.23 -13.43 -23.91
CA GLU A 145 -7.35 -13.60 -23.00
C GLU A 145 -7.18 -14.88 -22.17
N TYR A 146 -7.55 -14.80 -20.89
CA TYR A 146 -7.48 -15.96 -20.00
C TYR A 146 -8.76 -16.80 -20.13
N THR A 147 -8.59 -18.12 -20.13
CA THR A 147 -9.70 -19.06 -20.03
C THR A 147 -10.29 -19.07 -18.62
N ALA A 148 -11.53 -19.54 -18.48
CA ALA A 148 -12.16 -19.70 -17.16
C ALA A 148 -11.33 -20.58 -16.21
N SER A 149 -10.64 -21.62 -16.71
CA SER A 149 -9.77 -22.48 -15.91
C SER A 149 -8.54 -21.76 -15.42
N GLU A 150 -7.92 -20.91 -16.25
CA GLU A 150 -6.76 -20.09 -15.87
C GLU A 150 -7.17 -19.05 -14.81
N ILE A 151 -8.31 -18.39 -14.96
CA ILE A 151 -8.85 -17.47 -13.96
C ILE A 151 -9.10 -18.18 -12.62
N ALA A 152 -9.70 -19.38 -12.66
CA ALA A 152 -9.93 -20.17 -11.46
C ALA A 152 -8.60 -20.55 -10.76
N ALA A 153 -7.56 -20.92 -11.53
CA ALA A 153 -6.24 -21.21 -10.99
C ALA A 153 -5.60 -20.00 -10.30
N ILE A 154 -5.70 -18.81 -10.90
CA ILE A 154 -5.21 -17.56 -10.30
C ILE A 154 -5.95 -17.26 -9.00
N ASN A 155 -7.27 -17.45 -8.95
CA ASN A 155 -8.07 -17.26 -7.73
C ASN A 155 -7.68 -18.22 -6.60
N VAL A 156 -7.34 -19.47 -6.94
CA VAL A 156 -6.80 -20.43 -5.97
C VAL A 156 -5.45 -19.96 -5.42
N GLU A 157 -4.57 -19.48 -6.30
CA GLU A 157 -3.26 -18.99 -5.90
C GLU A 157 -3.36 -17.73 -5.03
N VAL A 158 -4.20 -16.76 -5.37
CA VAL A 158 -4.45 -15.57 -4.53
C VAL A 158 -4.91 -15.98 -3.12
N ARG A 159 -5.82 -16.98 -3.00
CA ARG A 159 -6.25 -17.47 -1.69
C ARG A 159 -5.10 -18.13 -0.90
N ARG A 160 -4.24 -18.87 -1.58
CA ARG A 160 -3.05 -19.49 -0.98
C ARG A 160 -2.11 -18.41 -0.42
N LEU A 161 -1.83 -17.37 -1.21
CA LEU A 161 -0.97 -16.25 -0.83
C LEU A 161 -1.56 -15.45 0.35
N LYS A 162 -2.88 -15.17 0.32
CA LYS A 162 -3.58 -14.53 1.44
C LYS A 162 -3.43 -15.34 2.74
N LYS A 163 -3.57 -16.67 2.66
CA LYS A 163 -3.42 -17.55 3.81
C LYS A 163 -1.98 -17.56 4.33
N GLU A 164 -1.00 -17.73 3.45
CA GLU A 164 0.42 -17.75 3.80
C GLU A 164 0.87 -16.44 4.49
N TYR A 165 0.44 -15.31 3.95
CA TYR A 165 0.76 -14.02 4.55
C TYR A 165 0.06 -13.81 5.91
N MET A 166 -1.18 -14.26 6.03
CA MET A 166 -1.92 -14.25 7.31
C MET A 166 -1.23 -15.12 8.37
N GLU A 167 -0.76 -16.31 8.00
CA GLU A 167 -0.02 -17.21 8.89
C GLU A 167 1.31 -16.60 9.33
N TYR A 168 2.04 -15.98 8.40
CA TYR A 168 3.24 -15.23 8.72
C TYR A 168 2.94 -14.08 9.71
N TRP A 169 1.90 -13.28 9.45
CA TRP A 169 1.50 -12.20 10.36
C TRP A 169 1.18 -12.75 11.77
N ASN A 170 0.40 -13.82 11.84
CA ASN A 170 0.05 -14.45 13.12
C ASN A 170 1.28 -14.98 13.85
N SER A 171 2.25 -15.55 13.16
CA SER A 171 3.48 -16.07 13.74
C SER A 171 4.33 -15.00 14.44
N THR A 172 4.14 -13.73 14.12
CA THR A 172 4.89 -12.63 14.74
C THR A 172 4.60 -12.48 16.24
N VAL A 173 3.54 -13.07 16.76
CA VAL A 173 3.30 -13.13 18.22
C VAL A 173 4.51 -13.66 18.96
N ASN A 174 5.27 -14.56 18.35
CA ASN A 174 6.48 -15.15 18.94
C ASN A 174 7.71 -14.22 18.86
N LYS A 175 7.59 -13.09 18.16
CA LYS A 175 8.66 -12.11 17.97
C LYS A 175 8.38 -10.77 18.67
N THR A 176 7.15 -10.59 19.17
CA THR A 176 6.72 -9.36 19.84
C THR A 176 6.77 -9.53 21.35
N GLY A 177 7.14 -8.46 22.07
CA GLY A 177 7.05 -8.39 23.53
C GLY A 177 5.65 -8.00 24.03
N THR A 178 4.66 -7.83 23.13
CA THR A 178 3.29 -7.43 23.48
C THR A 178 2.35 -8.60 23.75
N GLY A 179 2.77 -9.84 23.45
CA GLY A 179 1.93 -11.03 23.52
C GLY A 179 0.85 -11.08 22.41
N ARG A 180 0.90 -10.17 21.45
CA ARG A 180 0.03 -10.10 20.28
C ARG A 180 0.89 -10.07 19.00
N PRO A 181 0.35 -10.50 17.84
CA PRO A 181 1.00 -10.25 16.57
C PRO A 181 1.22 -8.74 16.34
N VAL A 182 2.06 -8.38 15.38
CA VAL A 182 2.25 -7.00 14.91
C VAL A 182 0.91 -6.31 14.71
N ASP A 183 0.77 -5.08 15.24
CA ASP A 183 -0.45 -4.29 15.19
C ASP A 183 -0.66 -3.62 13.84
N ALA A 184 0.43 -3.17 13.19
CA ALA A 184 0.43 -2.57 11.85
C ALA A 184 1.81 -2.70 11.19
N ILE A 185 1.86 -2.62 9.86
CA ILE A 185 3.10 -2.60 9.08
C ILE A 185 3.37 -1.17 8.61
N ILE A 186 4.62 -0.72 8.71
CA ILE A 186 5.13 0.52 8.15
C ILE A 186 5.89 0.17 6.89
N CYS A 187 5.55 0.78 5.77
CA CYS A 187 6.27 0.54 4.51
C CYS A 187 6.18 1.76 3.56
N PRO A 188 7.03 1.83 2.53
CA PRO A 188 6.84 2.77 1.44
C PRO A 188 5.48 2.59 0.77
N LEU A 189 4.87 3.69 0.29
CA LEU A 189 3.72 3.63 -0.61
C LEU A 189 4.17 3.43 -2.07
N ALA A 190 5.28 4.07 -2.42
CA ALA A 190 5.95 4.00 -3.70
C ALA A 190 7.46 4.15 -3.48
N PRO A 191 8.30 3.75 -4.44
CA PRO A 191 9.75 3.89 -4.28
C PRO A 191 10.24 5.34 -4.38
N PHE A 192 9.43 6.28 -4.84
CA PHE A 192 9.76 7.68 -5.06
C PHE A 192 8.89 8.60 -4.20
N PRO A 193 9.31 9.86 -3.95
CA PRO A 193 8.48 10.92 -3.36
C PRO A 193 7.22 11.21 -4.18
N ALA A 194 6.63 12.39 -4.10
CA ALA A 194 5.50 12.76 -4.94
C ALA A 194 5.80 12.45 -6.42
N ALA A 195 4.90 11.69 -7.05
CA ALA A 195 5.12 11.16 -8.39
C ALA A 195 5.27 12.29 -9.42
N ARG A 196 6.32 12.24 -10.21
CA ARG A 196 6.48 13.09 -11.38
C ARG A 196 5.51 12.65 -12.48
N LYS A 197 5.03 13.61 -13.28
CA LYS A 197 4.17 13.30 -14.43
C LYS A 197 4.81 12.23 -15.31
N GLU A 198 4.05 11.20 -15.67
CA GLU A 198 4.46 10.08 -16.54
C GLU A 198 5.60 9.19 -15.97
N LYS A 199 6.04 9.44 -14.73
CA LYS A 199 7.12 8.69 -14.08
C LYS A 199 6.64 7.66 -13.05
N TYR A 200 5.34 7.57 -12.80
CA TYR A 200 4.79 6.54 -11.94
C TYR A 200 4.77 5.20 -12.69
N LYS A 201 5.85 4.43 -12.60
CA LYS A 201 6.08 3.19 -13.37
C LYS A 201 6.20 1.93 -12.51
N TYR A 202 6.12 2.07 -11.20
CA TYR A 202 6.18 0.95 -10.28
C TYR A 202 5.07 1.03 -9.23
N TYR A 203 4.26 -0.02 -9.16
CA TYR A 203 3.08 -0.11 -8.29
C TYR A 203 3.23 -1.16 -7.19
N GLY A 204 4.36 -1.88 -7.13
CA GLY A 204 4.55 -3.05 -6.29
C GLY A 204 4.24 -2.83 -4.82
N TYR A 205 4.59 -1.66 -4.27
CA TYR A 205 4.33 -1.32 -2.87
C TYR A 205 2.84 -1.20 -2.51
N SER A 206 1.96 -0.92 -3.47
CA SER A 206 0.51 -0.91 -3.27
C SER A 206 -0.18 -2.18 -3.78
N THR A 207 0.38 -2.81 -4.81
CA THR A 207 -0.21 -4.02 -5.43
C THR A 207 -0.38 -5.16 -4.44
N TRP A 208 0.61 -5.44 -3.58
CA TRP A 208 0.51 -6.51 -2.60
C TRP A 208 -0.60 -6.24 -1.56
N VAL A 209 -0.81 -4.97 -1.19
CA VAL A 209 -1.89 -4.58 -0.27
C VAL A 209 -3.25 -4.88 -0.90
N ASN A 210 -3.43 -4.51 -2.17
CA ASN A 210 -4.65 -4.78 -2.93
C ASN A 210 -4.87 -6.29 -3.13
N THR A 211 -3.83 -7.02 -3.53
CA THR A 211 -3.91 -8.48 -3.75
C THR A 211 -4.29 -9.23 -2.49
N LEU A 212 -3.75 -8.82 -1.34
CA LEU A 212 -4.05 -9.43 -0.04
C LEU A 212 -5.35 -8.90 0.59
N ASP A 213 -5.95 -7.84 0.03
CA ASP A 213 -7.17 -7.21 0.54
C ASP A 213 -6.96 -6.64 1.95
N TYR A 214 -5.88 -5.90 2.15
CA TYR A 214 -5.53 -5.26 3.42
C TYR A 214 -5.95 -3.80 3.46
N THR A 215 -6.29 -3.32 4.65
CA THR A 215 -6.55 -1.90 4.90
C THR A 215 -5.24 -1.14 4.97
N SER A 216 -5.14 0.02 4.30
CA SER A 216 -3.98 0.89 4.44
C SER A 216 -4.35 2.36 4.55
N VAL A 217 -3.52 3.12 5.26
CA VAL A 217 -3.62 4.57 5.39
C VAL A 217 -2.27 5.19 5.07
N VAL A 218 -2.26 6.22 4.25
CA VAL A 218 -1.05 6.98 3.91
C VAL A 218 -0.89 8.16 4.86
N VAL A 219 0.32 8.30 5.43
CA VAL A 219 0.66 9.38 6.37
C VAL A 219 1.81 10.20 5.78
N PRO A 220 1.65 11.53 5.60
CA PRO A 220 2.75 12.42 5.26
C PRO A 220 3.79 12.44 6.39
N VAL A 221 5.07 12.41 6.04
CA VAL A 221 6.17 12.34 7.02
C VAL A 221 7.11 13.52 6.90
N THR A 222 7.56 13.84 5.69
CA THR A 222 8.58 14.84 5.45
C THR A 222 8.55 15.31 4.00
N ASN A 223 9.47 16.19 3.64
CA ASN A 223 9.76 16.53 2.25
C ASN A 223 11.14 15.99 1.87
N ALA A 224 11.33 15.70 0.59
CA ALA A 224 12.64 15.42 0.03
C ALA A 224 13.56 16.65 0.21
N ASP A 225 14.80 16.40 0.57
CA ASP A 225 15.80 17.45 0.85
C ASP A 225 17.10 17.08 0.15
N LYS A 226 17.42 17.82 -0.91
CA LYS A 226 18.64 17.59 -1.70
C LYS A 226 19.94 17.75 -0.92
N SER A 227 19.90 18.41 0.24
CA SER A 227 21.10 18.53 1.10
C SER A 227 21.41 17.21 1.84
N VAL A 228 20.39 16.40 2.11
CA VAL A 228 20.44 15.14 2.88
C VAL A 228 20.27 13.93 1.97
N ASP A 229 19.27 13.94 1.11
CA ASP A 229 18.85 12.81 0.28
C ASP A 229 19.69 12.73 -1.00
N LYS A 230 20.98 12.37 -0.86
CA LYS A 230 21.91 12.28 -1.99
C LYS A 230 21.65 11.05 -2.84
N LYS A 231 21.90 11.16 -4.14
CA LYS A 231 21.97 9.99 -5.03
C LYS A 231 23.17 9.14 -4.64
N ASP A 232 22.98 7.84 -4.56
CA ASP A 232 24.06 6.87 -4.37
C ASP A 232 24.67 6.50 -5.72
N GLU A 233 25.81 7.10 -6.04
CA GLU A 233 26.53 6.83 -7.30
C GLU A 233 27.11 5.41 -7.37
N GLY A 234 27.21 4.72 -6.24
CA GLY A 234 27.68 3.33 -6.15
C GLY A 234 26.56 2.31 -6.09
N TYR A 235 25.29 2.74 -6.29
CA TYR A 235 24.13 1.89 -6.14
C TYR A 235 24.18 0.66 -7.05
N LYS A 236 23.96 -0.52 -6.43
CA LYS A 236 23.86 -1.80 -7.15
C LYS A 236 22.40 -2.22 -7.23
N ALA A 237 21.84 -2.10 -8.41
CA ALA A 237 20.45 -2.45 -8.66
C ALA A 237 20.20 -3.96 -8.52
N ILE A 238 18.99 -4.31 -8.04
CA ILE A 238 18.51 -5.69 -7.92
C ILE A 238 18.34 -6.30 -9.32
N ASP A 239 17.69 -5.55 -10.19
CA ASP A 239 17.42 -5.92 -11.58
C ASP A 239 17.24 -4.66 -12.45
N GLU A 240 16.86 -4.84 -13.72
CA GLU A 240 16.64 -3.72 -14.65
C GLU A 240 15.48 -2.81 -14.25
N GLN A 241 14.44 -3.34 -13.59
CA GLN A 241 13.31 -2.54 -13.13
C GLN A 241 13.70 -1.60 -11.98
N ASP A 242 14.45 -2.14 -11.03
CA ASP A 242 15.02 -1.37 -9.92
C ASP A 242 16.00 -0.31 -10.47
N LYS A 243 16.89 -0.73 -11.40
CA LYS A 243 17.84 0.18 -12.03
C LYS A 243 17.15 1.39 -12.66
N ARG A 244 16.11 1.18 -13.47
CA ARG A 244 15.35 2.25 -14.11
C ARG A 244 14.72 3.21 -13.11
N THR A 245 14.24 2.68 -11.99
CA THR A 245 13.66 3.50 -10.92
C THR A 245 14.75 4.34 -10.25
N GLN A 246 15.91 3.77 -9.95
CA GLN A 246 17.02 4.49 -9.32
C GLN A 246 17.67 5.50 -10.27
N ASP A 247 17.78 5.19 -11.56
CA ASP A 247 18.30 6.13 -12.57
C ASP A 247 17.44 7.39 -12.70
N ASP A 248 16.12 7.27 -12.46
CA ASP A 248 15.17 8.39 -12.50
C ASP A 248 15.27 9.33 -11.26
N TYR A 249 15.99 8.91 -10.22
CA TYR A 249 16.18 9.74 -9.04
C TYR A 249 17.16 10.90 -9.31
N ASP A 250 16.68 12.10 -9.10
CA ASP A 250 17.46 13.33 -9.18
C ASP A 250 17.11 14.20 -7.95
N PRO A 251 18.06 14.39 -6.99
CA PRO A 251 17.81 15.20 -5.80
C PRO A 251 17.35 16.63 -6.08
N GLU A 252 17.83 17.27 -7.16
CA GLU A 252 17.44 18.63 -7.51
C GLU A 252 15.98 18.70 -7.97
N ILE A 253 15.52 17.68 -8.73
CA ILE A 253 14.15 17.64 -9.25
C ILE A 253 13.14 17.31 -8.15
N TYR A 254 13.54 16.44 -7.20
CA TYR A 254 12.67 16.02 -6.11
C TYR A 254 12.72 16.93 -4.88
N ASP A 255 13.60 17.94 -4.85
CA ASP A 255 13.75 18.86 -3.71
C ASP A 255 12.40 19.50 -3.33
N GLY A 256 12.02 19.42 -2.06
CA GLY A 256 10.74 19.88 -1.53
C GLY A 256 9.53 18.98 -1.82
N ALA A 257 9.68 17.91 -2.60
CA ALA A 257 8.57 16.98 -2.88
C ALA A 257 8.10 16.26 -1.62
N HIS A 258 6.78 16.13 -1.44
CA HIS A 258 6.21 15.43 -0.28
C HIS A 258 6.58 13.96 -0.26
N VAL A 259 6.89 13.46 0.93
CA VAL A 259 7.23 12.08 1.19
C VAL A 259 6.29 11.51 2.25
N SER A 260 5.65 10.42 1.91
CA SER A 260 4.71 9.72 2.78
C SER A 260 5.11 8.26 2.97
N VAL A 261 4.60 7.64 4.03
CA VAL A 261 4.62 6.20 4.23
C VAL A 261 3.20 5.66 4.28
N GLN A 262 3.01 4.39 4.00
CA GLN A 262 1.75 3.72 4.28
C GLN A 262 1.85 2.89 5.56
N LEU A 263 0.76 2.89 6.30
CA LEU A 263 0.52 2.05 7.45
C LEU A 263 -0.50 1.00 7.04
N VAL A 264 -0.14 -0.28 7.13
CA VAL A 264 -0.98 -1.37 6.65
C VAL A 264 -1.48 -2.19 7.84
N GLY A 265 -2.79 -2.37 7.91
CA GLY A 265 -3.49 -3.26 8.82
C GLY A 265 -4.05 -4.47 8.09
N ARG A 266 -4.70 -5.36 8.84
CA ARG A 266 -5.40 -6.50 8.26
C ARG A 266 -6.67 -6.04 7.54
N ARG A 267 -7.28 -6.94 6.81
CA ARG A 267 -8.55 -6.70 6.10
C ARG A 267 -9.61 -6.17 7.05
N LEU A 268 -10.38 -5.17 6.58
CA LEU A 268 -11.52 -4.59 7.32
C LEU A 268 -11.11 -4.02 8.70
N GLN A 269 -10.00 -3.30 8.78
CA GLN A 269 -9.52 -2.64 10.01
C GLN A 269 -9.40 -1.12 9.84
N GLU A 270 -10.35 -0.50 9.16
CA GLU A 270 -10.34 0.93 8.84
C GLU A 270 -10.27 1.79 10.10
N GLU A 271 -11.10 1.49 11.12
CA GLU A 271 -11.13 2.23 12.37
C GLU A 271 -9.79 2.15 13.13
N LYS A 272 -9.24 0.95 13.19
CA LYS A 272 -7.95 0.69 13.81
C LYS A 272 -6.84 1.44 13.08
N MET A 273 -6.82 1.38 11.75
CA MET A 273 -5.77 2.01 10.95
C MET A 273 -5.87 3.53 10.94
N LEU A 274 -7.07 4.11 10.99
CA LEU A 274 -7.26 5.55 11.16
C LEU A 274 -6.75 6.03 12.54
N ALA A 275 -6.99 5.26 13.60
CA ALA A 275 -6.45 5.57 14.93
C ALA A 275 -4.91 5.48 14.96
N VAL A 276 -4.33 4.46 14.32
CA VAL A 276 -2.86 4.33 14.18
C VAL A 276 -2.29 5.49 13.38
N ALA A 277 -2.92 5.89 12.27
CA ALA A 277 -2.46 7.01 11.43
C ALA A 277 -2.51 8.35 12.18
N GLU A 278 -3.57 8.60 12.93
CA GLU A 278 -3.70 9.79 13.78
C GLU A 278 -2.58 9.82 14.84
N TYR A 279 -2.34 8.69 15.49
CA TYR A 279 -1.30 8.57 16.51
C TYR A 279 0.11 8.78 15.92
N VAL A 280 0.44 8.10 14.83
CA VAL A 280 1.75 8.23 14.15
C VAL A 280 1.96 9.65 13.64
N GLY A 281 0.93 10.24 13.01
CA GLY A 281 0.98 11.63 12.54
C GLY A 281 1.25 12.61 13.68
N GLY A 282 0.61 12.41 14.85
CA GLY A 282 0.84 13.22 16.06
C GLY A 282 2.29 13.12 16.56
N LEU A 283 2.90 11.93 16.51
CA LEU A 283 4.31 11.75 16.92
C LEU A 283 5.33 12.43 15.99
N LEU A 284 4.98 12.58 14.72
CA LEU A 284 5.88 13.18 13.73
C LEU A 284 5.86 14.71 13.76
N HIS A 285 4.80 15.31 14.32
CA HIS A 285 4.61 16.76 14.35
C HIS A 285 4.60 17.35 15.79
N ALA A 286 4.91 16.52 16.79
CA ALA A 286 5.11 16.95 18.17
C ALA A 286 6.53 17.48 18.38
#